data_aff0bb2b5570d20f062c9e1cc093b188
#
_entry.id   aff0bb2b5570d20f062c9e1cc093b188
#
_cell.length_a   1.000
_cell.length_b   1.000
_cell.length_c   1.000
_cell.angle_alpha   90.00
_cell.angle_beta   90.00
_cell.angle_gamma   90.00
#
_symmetry.space_group_name_H-M   'P 1'
#
loop_
_entity.id
_entity.type
_entity.pdbx_description
1 polymer ?
#
loop_
_entity_poly.entity_id
_entity_poly.type
_entity_poly.pdbx_seq_one_letter_code
_entity_poly.pdbx_strand_id
1 'polypeptide(L)'
;LDKGCLEARLGVRAARADTAAFLTGTSPVSARGLGLEYIDFRDLEEGDDARFIDWRLSARSLDPSGFYRLVVKVFRAERRVRAVLVVDLSTSMLFGRKARALAYSASVISSAASELEDELALVVGAGGRVLVYPWAKPERLPHLVVKAACEQRERGALSLPELARAASRLSGPYILLTDYANSLEELNTAVAALRGRGLGLVVVYEPAELRPPTSCLAAVEDPETGAGVGARLEDFYSAVQSHVSSVRALLKWRRVPYVEAAWPRVRESRIKLVDLYTSVRRKLPTTR
;
A
#
# COMPACT_ATOMS: atom_id res chain seq x y z
N LEU A 1 -17.57 8.09 19.88
CA LEU A 1 -16.67 7.88 18.75
C LEU A 1 -17.13 6.64 18.03
N ASP A 2 -17.38 6.74 16.74
CA ASP A 2 -17.68 5.61 15.89
C ASP A 2 -16.54 4.58 15.98
N LYS A 3 -16.87 3.30 16.03
CA LYS A 3 -15.90 2.21 16.16
C LYS A 3 -14.86 2.24 15.05
N GLY A 4 -15.27 2.52 13.80
CA GLY A 4 -14.37 2.64 12.66
C GLY A 4 -13.34 3.76 12.81
N CYS A 5 -13.78 4.92 13.29
CA CYS A 5 -12.90 6.05 13.60
C CYS A 5 -11.84 5.70 14.67
N LEU A 6 -12.26 5.03 15.75
CA LEU A 6 -11.32 4.60 16.80
C LEU A 6 -10.31 3.60 16.25
N GLU A 7 -10.78 2.60 15.50
CA GLU A 7 -9.93 1.60 14.88
C GLU A 7 -8.90 2.22 13.94
N ALA A 8 -9.31 3.17 13.09
CA ALA A 8 -8.39 3.87 12.18
C ALA A 8 -7.30 4.64 12.96
N ARG A 9 -7.66 5.36 14.04
CA ARG A 9 -6.69 6.06 14.90
C ARG A 9 -5.68 5.09 15.52
N LEU A 10 -6.15 3.95 16.00
CA LEU A 10 -5.29 2.92 16.58
C LEU A 10 -4.33 2.33 15.54
N GLY A 11 -4.77 2.18 14.28
CA GLY A 11 -3.93 1.76 13.17
C GLY A 11 -2.76 2.72 12.91
N VAL A 12 -3.05 4.01 12.78
CA VAL A 12 -2.01 5.05 12.59
C VAL A 12 -1.03 5.08 13.76
N ARG A 13 -1.54 5.00 15.00
CA ARG A 13 -0.67 4.98 16.18
C ARG A 13 0.27 3.77 16.19
N ALA A 14 -0.24 2.59 15.84
CA ALA A 14 0.57 1.37 15.76
C ALA A 14 1.63 1.47 14.67
N ALA A 15 1.28 2.01 13.48
CA ALA A 15 2.23 2.19 12.40
C ALA A 15 3.36 3.15 12.80
N ARG A 16 3.06 4.25 13.46
CA ARG A 16 4.08 5.19 13.97
C ARG A 16 5.05 4.53 14.95
N ALA A 17 4.54 3.70 15.86
CA ALA A 17 5.40 2.98 16.81
C ALA A 17 6.31 1.98 16.09
N ASP A 18 5.76 1.26 15.10
CA ASP A 18 6.50 0.26 14.34
C ASP A 18 7.53 0.92 13.39
N THR A 19 7.23 2.05 12.77
CA THR A 19 8.16 2.77 11.89
C THR A 19 9.25 3.48 12.68
N ALA A 20 8.96 4.04 13.85
CA ALA A 20 9.97 4.62 14.73
C ALA A 20 11.04 3.59 15.14
N ALA A 21 10.64 2.34 15.37
CA ALA A 21 11.57 1.25 15.68
C ALA A 21 12.53 0.93 14.50
N PHE A 22 12.13 1.20 13.26
CA PHE A 22 13.03 1.08 12.10
C PHE A 22 14.10 2.19 12.09
N LEU A 23 13.71 3.42 12.41
CA LEU A 23 14.59 4.58 12.39
C LEU A 23 15.63 4.53 13.53
N THR A 24 15.29 3.92 14.67
CA THR A 24 16.20 3.80 15.83
C THR A 24 17.19 2.63 15.74
N GLY A 25 17.25 1.89 14.63
CA GLY A 25 18.23 0.84 14.42
C GLY A 25 18.01 -0.44 15.22
N THR A 26 16.91 -0.56 15.97
CA THR A 26 16.60 -1.75 16.79
C THR A 26 15.97 -2.89 15.99
N SER A 27 15.71 -2.70 14.69
CA SER A 27 15.16 -3.72 13.80
C SER A 27 16.26 -4.31 12.91
N PRO A 28 16.37 -5.64 12.78
CA PRO A 28 17.34 -6.28 11.88
C PRO A 28 17.17 -5.94 10.40
N VAL A 29 16.11 -5.20 10.05
CA VAL A 29 15.83 -4.73 8.68
C VAL A 29 16.50 -3.39 8.37
N SER A 30 16.94 -2.63 9.38
CA SER A 30 17.66 -1.37 9.15
C SER A 30 19.03 -1.55 8.47
N ALA A 31 19.57 -2.79 8.48
CA ALA A 31 20.84 -3.11 7.83
C ALA A 31 20.72 -3.34 6.30
N ARG A 32 19.52 -3.54 5.78
CA ARG A 32 19.25 -3.51 4.34
C ARG A 32 18.59 -2.19 4.03
N GLY A 33 19.40 -1.13 4.02
CA GLY A 33 18.96 0.18 3.61
C GLY A 33 18.11 0.09 2.34
N LEU A 34 17.13 0.94 2.21
CA LEU A 34 16.47 1.25 0.94
C LEU A 34 17.62 1.48 -0.05
N GLY A 35 18.01 0.39 -0.75
CA GLY A 35 19.27 0.34 -1.44
C GLY A 35 19.31 1.39 -2.53
N LEU A 36 20.12 2.40 -2.33
CA LEU A 36 20.66 3.14 -3.46
C LEU A 36 21.33 2.08 -4.34
N GLU A 37 20.63 1.60 -5.36
CA GLU A 37 21.24 0.72 -6.35
C GLU A 37 22.32 1.53 -7.03
N TYR A 38 23.58 1.21 -6.75
CA TYR A 38 24.67 1.72 -7.56
C TYR A 38 24.50 1.12 -8.97
N ILE A 39 24.54 2.00 -9.96
CA ILE A 39 24.36 1.59 -11.36
C ILE A 39 25.67 1.50 -12.10
N ASP A 40 26.72 2.17 -11.59
CA ASP A 40 27.99 2.25 -12.26
C ASP A 40 29.10 2.67 -11.28
N PHE A 41 30.32 2.58 -11.76
CA PHE A 41 31.51 3.09 -11.12
C PHE A 41 32.17 4.08 -12.07
N ARG A 42 32.61 5.23 -11.55
CA ARG A 42 33.41 6.19 -12.29
C ARG A 42 34.60 6.65 -11.49
N ASP A 43 35.55 7.30 -12.15
CA ASP A 43 36.65 7.94 -11.46
C ASP A 43 36.15 9.07 -10.54
N LEU A 44 36.88 9.27 -9.43
CA LEU A 44 36.63 10.35 -8.49
C LEU A 44 36.86 11.69 -9.19
N GLU A 45 35.88 12.58 -9.08
CA GLU A 45 35.99 13.96 -9.56
C GLU A 45 35.98 14.95 -8.40
N GLU A 46 36.44 16.17 -8.66
CA GLU A 46 36.40 17.22 -7.66
C GLU A 46 34.98 17.56 -7.23
N GLY A 47 34.70 17.52 -5.94
CA GLY A 47 33.40 17.72 -5.35
C GLY A 47 32.65 16.44 -4.99
N ASP A 48 33.19 15.26 -5.29
CA ASP A 48 32.61 13.99 -4.87
C ASP A 48 32.75 13.77 -3.36
N ASP A 49 31.71 13.16 -2.78
CA ASP A 49 31.72 12.77 -1.37
C ASP A 49 32.56 11.49 -1.16
N ALA A 50 33.60 11.62 -0.36
CA ALA A 50 34.50 10.52 -0.04
C ALA A 50 33.82 9.26 0.55
N ARG A 51 32.60 9.39 1.11
CA ARG A 51 31.80 8.27 1.61
C ARG A 51 31.38 7.29 0.52
N PHE A 52 31.35 7.74 -0.75
CA PHE A 52 30.97 6.91 -1.88
C PHE A 52 32.15 6.26 -2.60
N ILE A 53 33.39 6.47 -2.13
CA ILE A 53 34.56 5.79 -2.68
C ILE A 53 34.45 4.29 -2.38
N ASP A 54 34.56 3.48 -3.43
CA ASP A 54 34.74 2.03 -3.27
C ASP A 54 36.23 1.73 -3.09
N TRP A 55 36.69 1.71 -1.83
CA TRP A 55 38.09 1.46 -1.48
C TRP A 55 38.59 0.10 -1.98
N ARG A 56 37.69 -0.90 -2.06
CA ARG A 56 38.05 -2.24 -2.51
C ARG A 56 38.32 -2.29 -4.00
N LEU A 57 37.50 -1.58 -4.78
CA LEU A 57 37.70 -1.48 -6.23
C LEU A 57 38.85 -0.55 -6.54
N SER A 58 38.98 0.58 -5.86
CA SER A 58 40.08 1.54 -6.00
C SER A 58 41.47 0.89 -5.76
N ALA A 59 41.57 0.03 -4.73
CA ALA A 59 42.79 -0.71 -4.43
C ALA A 59 43.22 -1.73 -5.53
N ARG A 60 42.30 -2.04 -6.47
CA ARG A 60 42.55 -2.95 -7.59
C ARG A 60 42.62 -2.23 -8.94
N SER A 61 42.35 -0.95 -8.96
CA SER A 61 42.30 -0.13 -10.17
C SER A 61 43.58 0.71 -10.24
N LEU A 62 44.46 0.37 -11.20
CA LEU A 62 45.64 1.16 -11.51
C LEU A 62 45.39 1.91 -12.83
N ASP A 63 45.91 3.13 -12.89
CA ASP A 63 46.00 3.86 -14.15
C ASP A 63 47.16 3.32 -15.03
N PRO A 64 47.25 3.73 -16.30
CA PRO A 64 48.35 3.32 -17.17
C PRO A 64 49.72 3.75 -16.67
N SER A 65 49.82 4.69 -15.72
CA SER A 65 51.05 5.17 -15.09
C SER A 65 51.37 4.43 -13.80
N GLY A 66 50.52 3.46 -13.36
CA GLY A 66 50.73 2.64 -12.18
C GLY A 66 50.24 3.26 -10.86
N PHE A 67 49.53 4.40 -10.92
CA PHE A 67 48.89 5.00 -9.74
C PHE A 67 47.50 4.44 -9.48
N TYR A 68 47.10 4.40 -8.21
CA TYR A 68 45.75 3.96 -7.84
C TYR A 68 44.69 4.98 -8.32
N ARG A 69 43.71 4.48 -9.02
CA ARG A 69 42.51 5.27 -9.41
C ARG A 69 41.49 5.16 -8.30
N LEU A 70 41.05 6.30 -7.77
CA LEU A 70 39.94 6.33 -6.84
C LEU A 70 38.62 6.22 -7.60
N VAL A 71 37.89 5.18 -7.27
CA VAL A 71 36.61 4.84 -7.94
C VAL A 71 35.45 5.14 -7.02
N VAL A 72 34.48 5.90 -7.51
CA VAL A 72 33.28 6.29 -6.79
C VAL A 72 32.10 5.49 -7.30
N LYS A 73 31.24 5.06 -6.38
CA LYS A 73 29.96 4.43 -6.71
C LYS A 73 29.02 5.49 -7.25
N VAL A 74 28.53 5.30 -8.46
CA VAL A 74 27.47 6.11 -9.05
C VAL A 74 26.15 5.50 -8.65
N PHE A 75 25.39 6.23 -7.85
CA PHE A 75 24.06 5.85 -7.47
C PHE A 75 23.06 6.38 -8.48
N ARG A 76 22.03 5.58 -8.76
CA ARG A 76 20.90 6.08 -9.50
C ARG A 76 20.28 7.21 -8.68
N ALA A 77 20.25 8.42 -9.22
CA ALA A 77 19.46 9.48 -8.63
C ALA A 77 18.01 8.99 -8.60
N GLU A 78 17.51 8.60 -7.43
CA GLU A 78 16.12 8.21 -7.30
C GLU A 78 15.26 9.44 -7.58
N ARG A 79 14.60 9.43 -8.73
CA ARG A 79 13.64 10.49 -9.08
C ARG A 79 12.51 10.44 -8.06
N ARG A 80 12.19 11.60 -7.50
CA ARG A 80 10.95 11.77 -6.73
C ARG A 80 9.78 11.32 -7.59
N VAL A 81 8.97 10.45 -7.06
CA VAL A 81 7.80 9.90 -7.74
C VAL A 81 6.54 10.51 -7.17
N ARG A 82 5.57 10.75 -8.02
CA ARG A 82 4.20 11.10 -7.63
C ARG A 82 3.35 9.86 -7.68
N ALA A 83 3.00 9.29 -6.52
CA ALA A 83 2.16 8.11 -6.43
C ALA A 83 0.77 8.44 -5.87
N VAL A 84 -0.22 7.64 -6.20
CA VAL A 84 -1.61 7.85 -5.79
C VAL A 84 -2.03 6.73 -4.85
N LEU A 85 -2.39 7.08 -3.62
CA LEU A 85 -3.01 6.17 -2.68
C LEU A 85 -4.53 6.24 -2.88
N VAL A 86 -5.12 5.11 -3.26
CA VAL A 86 -6.57 4.97 -3.50
C VAL A 86 -7.14 4.14 -2.37
N VAL A 87 -8.07 4.72 -1.62
CA VAL A 87 -8.61 4.11 -0.41
C VAL A 87 -10.11 3.93 -0.55
N ASP A 88 -10.53 2.70 -0.58
CA ASP A 88 -11.92 2.32 -0.42
C ASP A 88 -12.26 2.35 1.08
N LEU A 89 -13.18 3.24 1.45
CA LEU A 89 -13.76 3.35 2.79
C LEU A 89 -15.26 3.10 2.72
N SER A 90 -15.67 2.05 2.00
CA SER A 90 -17.03 1.53 2.04
C SER A 90 -17.41 1.09 3.47
N THR A 91 -18.70 0.91 3.73
CA THR A 91 -19.18 0.51 5.06
C THR A 91 -18.57 -0.82 5.51
N SER A 92 -18.36 -1.76 4.58
CA SER A 92 -17.69 -3.03 4.83
C SER A 92 -16.29 -2.86 5.41
N MET A 93 -15.55 -1.84 4.99
CA MET A 93 -14.20 -1.54 5.46
C MET A 93 -14.14 -1.03 6.91
N LEU A 94 -15.27 -0.60 7.47
CA LEU A 94 -15.38 -0.19 8.87
C LEU A 94 -15.74 -1.36 9.80
N PHE A 95 -16.02 -2.54 9.24
CA PHE A 95 -16.34 -3.73 10.01
C PHE A 95 -15.13 -4.31 10.75
N GLY A 96 -15.33 -4.78 11.98
CA GLY A 96 -14.29 -5.41 12.78
C GLY A 96 -13.08 -4.50 13.02
N ARG A 97 -11.91 -4.99 12.64
CA ARG A 97 -10.64 -4.26 12.72
C ARG A 97 -10.08 -3.91 11.33
N LYS A 98 -10.90 -3.98 10.27
CA LYS A 98 -10.46 -3.62 8.91
C LYS A 98 -9.99 -2.18 8.83
N ALA A 99 -10.71 -1.22 9.44
CA ALA A 99 -10.29 0.17 9.49
C ALA A 99 -8.90 0.36 10.15
N ARG A 100 -8.57 -0.47 11.16
CA ARG A 100 -7.24 -0.47 11.78
C ARG A 100 -6.16 -0.97 10.83
N ALA A 101 -6.40 -2.11 10.17
CA ALA A 101 -5.46 -2.68 9.22
C ALA A 101 -5.26 -1.76 7.99
N LEU A 102 -6.34 -1.14 7.49
CA LEU A 102 -6.32 -0.14 6.44
C LEU A 102 -5.43 1.06 6.80
N ALA A 103 -5.75 1.72 7.91
CA ALA A 103 -5.03 2.91 8.35
C ALA A 103 -3.57 2.63 8.69
N TYR A 104 -3.28 1.44 9.24
CA TYR A 104 -1.93 0.95 9.43
C TYR A 104 -1.18 0.80 8.10
N SER A 105 -1.78 0.13 7.12
CA SER A 105 -1.18 -0.09 5.81
C SER A 105 -0.93 1.22 5.06
N ALA A 106 -1.90 2.13 5.07
CA ALA A 106 -1.77 3.46 4.51
C ALA A 106 -0.61 4.25 5.16
N SER A 107 -0.46 4.12 6.49
CA SER A 107 0.62 4.80 7.24
C SER A 107 2.00 4.24 6.92
N VAL A 108 2.14 2.91 6.82
CA VAL A 108 3.42 2.27 6.46
C VAL A 108 3.83 2.67 5.04
N ILE A 109 2.89 2.66 4.09
CA ILE A 109 3.14 3.09 2.71
C ILE A 109 3.52 4.57 2.66
N SER A 110 2.81 5.41 3.42
CA SER A 110 3.13 6.86 3.51
C SER A 110 4.51 7.10 4.10
N SER A 111 4.91 6.32 5.12
CA SER A 111 6.26 6.42 5.69
C SER A 111 7.33 6.00 4.67
N ALA A 112 7.10 4.91 3.92
CA ALA A 112 8.01 4.49 2.87
C ALA A 112 8.15 5.54 1.75
N ALA A 113 7.05 6.18 1.36
CA ALA A 113 7.08 7.28 0.39
C ALA A 113 7.83 8.51 0.93
N SER A 114 7.68 8.81 2.22
CA SER A 114 8.40 9.91 2.87
C SER A 114 9.91 9.70 2.89
N GLU A 115 10.36 8.50 3.22
CA GLU A 115 11.77 8.13 3.20
C GLU A 115 12.39 8.22 1.79
N LEU A 116 11.58 8.01 0.76
CA LEU A 116 11.99 8.13 -0.65
C LEU A 116 11.77 9.55 -1.22
N GLU A 117 11.40 10.51 -0.38
CA GLU A 117 11.08 11.89 -0.76
C GLU A 117 10.00 12.00 -1.85
N ASP A 118 9.13 11.01 -1.98
CA ASP A 118 8.04 10.98 -2.94
C ASP A 118 6.89 11.89 -2.50
N GLU A 119 6.04 12.29 -3.47
CA GLU A 119 4.78 12.98 -3.18
C GLU A 119 3.62 11.98 -3.33
N LEU A 120 2.66 12.06 -2.42
CA LEU A 120 1.45 11.25 -2.51
C LEU A 120 0.20 12.12 -2.72
N ALA A 121 -0.66 11.67 -3.63
CA ALA A 121 -2.05 12.09 -3.64
C ALA A 121 -2.92 11.01 -2.98
N LEU A 122 -4.03 11.42 -2.39
CA LEU A 122 -4.98 10.50 -1.76
C LEU A 122 -6.35 10.67 -2.42
N VAL A 123 -6.91 9.54 -2.84
CA VAL A 123 -8.29 9.45 -3.34
C VAL A 123 -9.05 8.49 -2.44
N VAL A 124 -10.09 8.97 -1.79
CA VAL A 124 -10.88 8.19 -0.83
C VAL A 124 -12.31 8.09 -1.30
N GLY A 125 -12.84 6.88 -1.34
CA GLY A 125 -14.27 6.62 -1.50
C GLY A 125 -14.91 6.42 -0.12
N ALA A 126 -15.76 7.34 0.31
CA ALA A 126 -16.42 7.28 1.62
C ALA A 126 -17.85 7.82 1.54
N GLY A 127 -18.83 7.11 2.11
CA GLY A 127 -20.21 7.55 2.19
C GLY A 127 -20.84 7.91 0.83
N GLY A 128 -20.57 7.11 -0.20
CA GLY A 128 -21.06 7.35 -1.57
C GLY A 128 -20.38 8.53 -2.30
N ARG A 129 -19.30 9.09 -1.75
CA ARG A 129 -18.59 10.25 -2.32
C ARG A 129 -17.12 9.94 -2.54
N VAL A 130 -16.53 10.59 -3.56
CA VAL A 130 -15.10 10.56 -3.79
C VAL A 130 -14.47 11.84 -3.27
N LEU A 131 -13.53 11.71 -2.35
CA LEU A 131 -12.71 12.79 -1.83
C LEU A 131 -11.33 12.71 -2.47
N VAL A 132 -10.88 13.81 -3.07
CA VAL A 132 -9.55 13.88 -3.72
C VAL A 132 -8.71 14.91 -2.96
N TYR A 133 -7.60 14.44 -2.42
CA TYR A 133 -6.58 15.26 -1.80
C TYR A 133 -5.38 15.30 -2.75
N PRO A 134 -5.00 16.49 -3.27
CA PRO A 134 -3.92 16.61 -4.23
C PRO A 134 -2.57 16.26 -3.61
N TRP A 135 -1.53 16.34 -4.42
CA TRP A 135 -0.15 16.04 -4.05
C TRP A 135 0.27 16.77 -2.77
N ALA A 136 0.69 15.99 -1.78
CA ALA A 136 1.09 16.47 -0.48
C ALA A 136 2.23 15.62 0.08
N LYS A 137 2.83 16.13 1.17
CA LYS A 137 3.80 15.36 1.94
C LYS A 137 3.14 14.08 2.48
N PRO A 138 3.76 12.91 2.29
CA PRO A 138 3.18 11.62 2.65
C PRO A 138 2.72 11.53 4.12
N GLU A 139 3.39 12.20 5.04
CA GLU A 139 3.09 12.16 6.49
C GLU A 139 1.68 12.70 6.83
N ARG A 140 1.07 13.48 5.94
CA ARG A 140 -0.29 14.01 6.13
C ARG A 140 -1.37 13.01 5.79
N LEU A 141 -1.10 12.04 4.90
CA LEU A 141 -2.12 11.15 4.36
C LEU A 141 -2.78 10.25 5.42
N PRO A 142 -2.05 9.66 6.38
CA PRO A 142 -2.69 8.84 7.42
C PRO A 142 -3.74 9.60 8.22
N HIS A 143 -3.53 10.89 8.46
CA HIS A 143 -4.50 11.73 9.17
C HIS A 143 -5.74 12.01 8.32
N LEU A 144 -5.58 12.15 7.00
CA LEU A 144 -6.70 12.35 6.08
C LEU A 144 -7.55 11.07 5.98
N VAL A 145 -6.92 9.89 5.97
CA VAL A 145 -7.62 8.60 6.02
C VAL A 145 -8.42 8.48 7.32
N VAL A 146 -7.81 8.81 8.46
CA VAL A 146 -8.52 8.82 9.75
C VAL A 146 -9.67 9.82 9.74
N LYS A 147 -9.45 11.03 9.22
CA LYS A 147 -10.50 12.04 9.10
C LYS A 147 -11.68 11.52 8.29
N ALA A 148 -11.44 10.95 7.11
CA ALA A 148 -12.47 10.37 6.27
C ALA A 148 -13.24 9.24 6.99
N ALA A 149 -12.53 8.34 7.69
CA ALA A 149 -13.15 7.28 8.48
C ALA A 149 -13.99 7.80 9.66
N CYS A 150 -13.62 8.94 10.25
CA CYS A 150 -14.37 9.57 11.36
C CYS A 150 -15.57 10.38 10.87
N GLU A 151 -15.55 10.89 9.67
CA GLU A 151 -16.61 11.71 9.07
C GLU A 151 -17.66 10.88 8.33
N GLN A 152 -17.35 9.61 8.06
CA GLN A 152 -18.29 8.72 7.38
C GLN A 152 -19.46 8.39 8.30
N ARG A 153 -20.60 9.00 8.03
CA ARG A 153 -21.86 8.80 8.78
C ARG A 153 -22.93 8.11 7.97
N GLU A 154 -22.82 8.14 6.65
CA GLU A 154 -23.81 7.59 5.73
C GLU A 154 -23.37 6.21 5.24
N ARG A 155 -24.30 5.28 5.23
CA ARG A 155 -24.20 4.04 4.48
C ARG A 155 -24.35 4.43 3.00
N GLY A 156 -23.32 4.34 2.22
CA GLY A 156 -23.36 4.64 0.80
C GLY A 156 -22.41 3.74 0.06
N ALA A 157 -22.92 3.02 -0.91
CA ALA A 157 -22.12 2.26 -1.83
C ALA A 157 -21.52 3.21 -2.86
N LEU A 158 -20.20 3.35 -2.87
CA LEU A 158 -19.48 3.88 -4.00
C LEU A 158 -18.86 2.69 -4.73
N SER A 159 -19.13 2.57 -6.01
CA SER A 159 -18.57 1.47 -6.78
C SER A 159 -17.04 1.64 -6.91
N LEU A 160 -16.31 0.54 -6.78
CA LEU A 160 -14.87 0.53 -6.94
C LEU A 160 -14.40 1.09 -8.31
N PRO A 161 -15.12 0.83 -9.44
CA PRO A 161 -14.87 1.48 -10.73
C PRO A 161 -14.94 3.00 -10.72
N GLU A 162 -15.88 3.60 -9.97
CA GLU A 162 -15.99 5.06 -9.87
C GLU A 162 -14.81 5.66 -9.13
N LEU A 163 -14.42 5.02 -8.02
CA LEU A 163 -13.22 5.39 -7.26
C LEU A 163 -11.95 5.30 -8.14
N ALA A 164 -11.81 4.20 -8.88
CA ALA A 164 -10.67 4.00 -9.79
C ALA A 164 -10.67 5.03 -10.93
N ARG A 165 -11.83 5.36 -11.49
CA ARG A 165 -11.97 6.39 -12.53
C ARG A 165 -11.58 7.77 -12.01
N ALA A 166 -11.95 8.12 -10.78
CA ALA A 166 -11.54 9.37 -10.16
C ALA A 166 -10.02 9.40 -9.95
N ALA A 167 -9.43 8.30 -9.46
CA ALA A 167 -8.01 8.18 -9.25
C ALA A 167 -7.21 8.25 -10.57
N SER A 168 -7.71 7.68 -11.66
CA SER A 168 -7.03 7.65 -12.97
C SER A 168 -6.81 9.02 -13.60
N ARG A 169 -7.51 10.07 -13.11
CA ARG A 169 -7.27 11.47 -13.50
C ARG A 169 -5.94 12.01 -12.96
N LEU A 170 -5.41 11.39 -11.93
CA LEU A 170 -4.09 11.70 -11.39
C LEU A 170 -3.04 10.82 -12.07
N SER A 171 -1.85 11.39 -12.32
CA SER A 171 -0.78 10.66 -13.01
C SER A 171 0.20 10.08 -12.01
N GLY A 172 0.33 8.76 -11.95
CA GLY A 172 1.33 8.10 -11.08
C GLY A 172 1.09 6.60 -10.96
N PRO A 173 1.97 5.87 -10.30
CA PRO A 173 1.68 4.53 -9.82
C PRO A 173 0.61 4.59 -8.74
N TYR A 174 -0.23 3.57 -8.69
CA TYR A 174 -1.36 3.50 -7.78
C TYR A 174 -1.18 2.39 -6.74
N ILE A 175 -1.55 2.68 -5.51
CA ILE A 175 -1.76 1.66 -4.48
C ILE A 175 -3.24 1.72 -4.09
N LEU A 176 -3.98 0.66 -4.41
CA LEU A 176 -5.39 0.52 -4.06
C LEU A 176 -5.54 -0.29 -2.77
N LEU A 177 -6.19 0.30 -1.77
CA LEU A 177 -6.58 -0.38 -0.54
C LEU A 177 -8.09 -0.64 -0.59
N THR A 178 -8.49 -1.90 -0.58
CA THR A 178 -9.89 -2.36 -0.64
C THR A 178 -10.02 -3.69 0.10
N ASP A 179 -11.21 -4.30 0.11
CA ASP A 179 -11.44 -5.61 0.72
C ASP A 179 -11.93 -6.66 -0.30
N TYR A 180 -12.39 -7.79 0.21
CA TYR A 180 -12.97 -8.86 -0.61
C TYR A 180 -14.47 -8.67 -0.91
N ALA A 181 -15.11 -7.61 -0.42
CA ALA A 181 -16.57 -7.43 -0.59
C ALA A 181 -16.96 -7.00 -2.02
N ASN A 182 -16.02 -6.44 -2.77
CA ASN A 182 -16.27 -6.02 -4.15
C ASN A 182 -16.48 -7.21 -5.08
N SER A 183 -17.39 -7.07 -6.05
CA SER A 183 -17.58 -8.09 -7.09
C SER A 183 -16.34 -8.25 -7.96
N LEU A 184 -16.18 -9.44 -8.57
CA LEU A 184 -15.06 -9.68 -9.49
C LEU A 184 -15.07 -8.74 -10.69
N GLU A 185 -16.25 -8.35 -11.16
CA GLU A 185 -16.41 -7.43 -12.28
C GLU A 185 -15.95 -6.03 -11.91
N GLU A 186 -16.36 -5.51 -10.76
CA GLU A 186 -15.94 -4.20 -10.25
C GLU A 186 -14.43 -4.15 -10.03
N LEU A 187 -13.89 -5.18 -9.36
CA LEU A 187 -12.44 -5.26 -9.14
C LEU A 187 -11.67 -5.34 -10.47
N ASN A 188 -12.13 -6.13 -11.42
CA ASN A 188 -11.51 -6.25 -12.74
C ASN A 188 -11.53 -4.93 -13.50
N THR A 189 -12.64 -4.20 -13.44
CA THR A 189 -12.81 -2.88 -14.07
C THR A 189 -11.89 -1.84 -13.43
N ALA A 190 -11.83 -1.80 -12.10
CA ALA A 190 -10.95 -0.90 -11.36
C ALA A 190 -9.45 -1.19 -11.65
N VAL A 191 -9.07 -2.47 -11.67
CA VAL A 191 -7.71 -2.90 -12.05
C VAL A 191 -7.38 -2.48 -13.47
N ALA A 192 -8.30 -2.66 -14.42
CA ALA A 192 -8.09 -2.27 -15.80
C ALA A 192 -7.85 -0.77 -15.96
N ALA A 193 -8.58 0.05 -15.19
CA ALA A 193 -8.46 1.51 -15.21
C ALA A 193 -7.12 2.03 -14.66
N LEU A 194 -6.53 1.33 -13.65
CA LEU A 194 -5.36 1.83 -12.93
C LEU A 194 -4.02 1.19 -13.36
N ARG A 195 -4.02 -0.02 -13.91
CA ARG A 195 -2.80 -0.81 -14.12
C ARG A 195 -1.79 -0.20 -15.10
N GLY A 196 -2.22 0.68 -16.00
CA GLY A 196 -1.39 1.20 -17.10
C GLY A 196 -0.14 1.98 -16.64
N ARG A 197 -0.13 2.47 -15.40
CA ARG A 197 0.97 3.26 -14.82
C ARG A 197 1.62 2.59 -13.60
N GLY A 198 1.34 1.31 -13.38
CA GLY A 198 1.74 0.58 -12.19
C GLY A 198 0.65 0.57 -11.13
N LEU A 199 0.25 -0.62 -10.72
CA LEU A 199 -0.78 -0.85 -9.69
C LEU A 199 -0.31 -1.90 -8.71
N GLY A 200 -0.50 -1.63 -7.42
CA GLY A 200 -0.43 -2.59 -6.33
C GLY A 200 -1.72 -2.56 -5.52
N LEU A 201 -2.08 -3.68 -4.91
CA LEU A 201 -3.25 -3.77 -4.05
C LEU A 201 -2.86 -4.13 -2.61
N VAL A 202 -3.60 -3.54 -1.67
CA VAL A 202 -3.68 -4.04 -0.29
C VAL A 202 -5.11 -4.51 -0.09
N VAL A 203 -5.27 -5.82 0.07
CA VAL A 203 -6.59 -6.42 0.30
C VAL A 203 -6.77 -6.59 1.81
N VAL A 204 -7.62 -5.76 2.37
CA VAL A 204 -7.90 -5.74 3.81
C VAL A 204 -9.03 -6.71 4.12
N TYR A 205 -8.92 -7.47 5.21
CA TYR A 205 -9.98 -8.39 5.62
C TYR A 205 -10.00 -8.59 7.14
N GLU A 206 -11.15 -8.98 7.67
CA GLU A 206 -11.27 -9.48 9.03
C GLU A 206 -11.22 -11.02 8.98
N PRO A 207 -10.37 -11.69 9.77
CA PRO A 207 -10.29 -13.15 9.75
C PRO A 207 -11.63 -13.87 9.97
N ALA A 208 -12.54 -13.27 10.71
CA ALA A 208 -13.89 -13.82 10.94
C ALA A 208 -14.76 -13.83 9.65
N GLU A 209 -14.45 -13.00 8.64
CA GLU A 209 -15.15 -13.04 7.35
C GLU A 209 -14.77 -14.28 6.54
N LEU A 210 -13.59 -14.85 6.78
CA LEU A 210 -13.06 -15.97 5.99
C LEU A 210 -13.20 -17.33 6.69
N ARG A 211 -13.53 -17.35 7.97
CA ARG A 211 -13.67 -18.59 8.76
C ARG A 211 -14.92 -18.52 9.61
N PRO A 212 -15.80 -19.53 9.54
CA PRO A 212 -16.97 -19.56 10.40
C PRO A 212 -16.56 -19.63 11.87
N PRO A 213 -17.23 -18.88 12.74
CA PRO A 213 -17.28 -19.27 14.14
C PRO A 213 -17.97 -20.66 14.19
N THR A 214 -17.45 -21.56 15.01
CA THR A 214 -17.98 -22.91 15.18
C THR A 214 -19.51 -22.89 15.35
N SER A 215 -20.19 -23.54 14.40
CA SER A 215 -21.60 -23.95 14.38
C SER A 215 -22.64 -23.06 15.08
N CYS A 216 -23.29 -22.20 14.32
CA CYS A 216 -24.63 -21.66 14.62
C CYS A 216 -25.28 -21.12 13.35
N LEU A 217 -26.59 -21.18 13.26
CA LEU A 217 -27.38 -20.41 12.30
C LEU A 217 -27.13 -18.92 12.60
N ALA A 218 -26.49 -18.22 11.70
CA ALA A 218 -26.28 -16.79 11.83
C ALA A 218 -27.07 -16.09 10.71
N ALA A 219 -27.75 -15.01 11.06
CA ALA A 219 -28.24 -14.06 10.07
C ALA A 219 -27.01 -13.27 9.58
N VAL A 220 -26.75 -13.33 8.28
CA VAL A 220 -25.73 -12.51 7.64
C VAL A 220 -26.43 -11.27 7.11
N GLU A 221 -26.06 -10.11 7.59
CA GLU A 221 -26.55 -8.81 7.13
C GLU A 221 -25.51 -8.15 6.24
N ASP A 222 -25.92 -7.70 5.07
CA ASP A 222 -25.09 -6.87 4.21
C ASP A 222 -24.92 -5.48 4.86
N PRO A 223 -23.68 -5.08 5.19
CA PRO A 223 -23.44 -3.82 5.89
C PRO A 223 -23.78 -2.58 5.05
N GLU A 224 -23.89 -2.71 3.72
CA GLU A 224 -24.17 -1.59 2.83
C GLU A 224 -25.68 -1.39 2.60
N THR A 225 -26.42 -2.47 2.41
CA THR A 225 -27.84 -2.43 2.12
C THR A 225 -28.73 -2.71 3.34
N GLY A 226 -28.18 -3.34 4.38
CA GLY A 226 -28.94 -3.83 5.53
C GLY A 226 -29.80 -5.06 5.23
N ALA A 227 -29.65 -5.67 4.05
CA ALA A 227 -30.41 -6.86 3.68
C ALA A 227 -29.87 -8.09 4.42
N GLY A 228 -30.77 -8.78 5.13
CA GLY A 228 -30.45 -10.04 5.80
C GLY A 228 -30.72 -11.23 4.88
N VAL A 229 -29.75 -12.13 4.78
CA VAL A 229 -29.91 -13.41 4.07
C VAL A 229 -29.80 -14.54 5.08
N GLY A 230 -30.87 -15.32 5.20
CA GLY A 230 -30.87 -16.59 5.91
C GLY A 230 -30.24 -17.68 5.05
N ALA A 231 -28.94 -17.91 5.20
CA ALA A 231 -28.25 -19.00 4.54
C ALA A 231 -27.69 -19.98 5.57
N ARG A 232 -27.50 -21.24 5.14
CA ARG A 232 -26.69 -22.15 5.95
C ARG A 232 -25.27 -21.59 5.99
N LEU A 233 -24.71 -21.52 7.19
CA LEU A 233 -23.39 -20.92 7.39
C LEU A 233 -22.31 -21.56 6.52
N GLU A 234 -22.38 -22.87 6.31
CA GLU A 234 -21.45 -23.63 5.46
C GLU A 234 -21.50 -23.21 4.00
N ASP A 235 -22.71 -23.02 3.46
CA ASP A 235 -22.90 -22.58 2.06
C ASP A 235 -22.37 -21.15 1.87
N PHE A 236 -22.64 -20.27 2.83
CA PHE A 236 -22.12 -18.91 2.84
C PHE A 236 -20.60 -18.87 2.82
N TYR A 237 -19.95 -19.62 3.72
CA TYR A 237 -18.47 -19.63 3.78
C TYR A 237 -17.85 -20.32 2.57
N SER A 238 -18.48 -21.34 2.02
CA SER A 238 -18.05 -21.95 0.75
C SER A 238 -18.06 -20.91 -0.38
N ALA A 239 -19.13 -20.12 -0.48
CA ALA A 239 -19.24 -19.04 -1.46
C ALA A 239 -18.15 -17.96 -1.23
N VAL A 240 -17.93 -17.55 0.02
CA VAL A 240 -16.85 -16.59 0.37
C VAL A 240 -15.48 -17.13 -0.01
N GLN A 241 -15.16 -18.39 0.30
CA GLN A 241 -13.87 -18.99 -0.04
C GLN A 241 -13.69 -19.10 -1.56
N SER A 242 -14.74 -19.44 -2.30
CA SER A 242 -14.72 -19.45 -3.76
C SER A 242 -14.48 -18.06 -4.31
N HIS A 243 -15.15 -17.04 -3.79
CA HIS A 243 -14.95 -15.65 -4.19
C HIS A 243 -13.52 -15.16 -3.92
N VAL A 244 -13.00 -15.37 -2.72
CA VAL A 244 -11.60 -15.02 -2.35
C VAL A 244 -10.61 -15.70 -3.29
N SER A 245 -10.81 -16.98 -3.59
CA SER A 245 -9.97 -17.74 -4.53
C SER A 245 -10.00 -17.11 -5.93
N SER A 246 -11.18 -16.68 -6.38
CA SER A 246 -11.39 -16.04 -7.67
C SER A 246 -10.73 -14.66 -7.74
N VAL A 247 -10.81 -13.86 -6.66
CA VAL A 247 -10.10 -12.57 -6.54
C VAL A 247 -8.59 -12.78 -6.64
N ARG A 248 -8.04 -13.75 -5.89
CA ARG A 248 -6.61 -14.08 -5.95
C ARG A 248 -6.18 -14.53 -7.34
N ALA A 249 -6.98 -15.35 -8.00
CA ALA A 249 -6.74 -15.79 -9.37
C ALA A 249 -6.75 -14.62 -10.36
N LEU A 250 -7.71 -13.72 -10.24
CA LEU A 250 -7.81 -12.50 -11.04
C LEU A 250 -6.55 -11.62 -10.90
N LEU A 251 -6.12 -11.33 -9.67
CA LEU A 251 -4.95 -10.50 -9.40
C LEU A 251 -3.67 -11.14 -9.97
N LYS A 252 -3.52 -12.47 -9.81
CA LYS A 252 -2.41 -13.23 -10.39
C LYS A 252 -2.43 -13.20 -11.92
N TRP A 253 -3.58 -13.42 -12.53
CA TRP A 253 -3.75 -13.37 -13.99
C TRP A 253 -3.45 -11.98 -14.56
N ARG A 254 -3.91 -10.93 -13.87
CA ARG A 254 -3.62 -9.54 -14.22
C ARG A 254 -2.18 -9.11 -13.90
N ARG A 255 -1.39 -9.96 -13.24
CA ARG A 255 -0.02 -9.68 -12.76
C ARG A 255 0.05 -8.43 -11.88
N VAL A 256 -0.95 -8.25 -11.04
CA VAL A 256 -0.98 -7.15 -10.06
C VAL A 256 -0.39 -7.65 -8.75
N PRO A 257 0.70 -7.07 -8.25
CA PRO A 257 1.22 -7.42 -6.93
C PRO A 257 0.23 -6.98 -5.85
N TYR A 258 0.06 -7.82 -4.83
CA TYR A 258 -0.84 -7.51 -3.74
C TYR A 258 -0.35 -8.04 -2.39
N VAL A 259 -0.83 -7.42 -1.32
CA VAL A 259 -0.61 -7.83 0.07
C VAL A 259 -1.96 -7.98 0.75
N GLU A 260 -2.16 -9.10 1.42
CA GLU A 260 -3.33 -9.31 2.28
C GLU A 260 -3.05 -8.76 3.68
N ALA A 261 -3.96 -7.92 4.18
CA ALA A 261 -3.80 -7.19 5.42
C ALA A 261 -4.93 -7.48 6.40
N ALA A 262 -4.65 -8.19 7.49
CA ALA A 262 -5.57 -8.41 8.59
C ALA A 262 -4.90 -8.03 9.91
N TRP A 263 -5.65 -7.43 10.83
CA TRP A 263 -5.13 -7.10 12.16
C TRP A 263 -5.11 -8.33 13.08
N PRO A 264 -4.04 -8.59 13.87
CA PRO A 264 -2.77 -7.83 13.96
C PRO A 264 -1.68 -8.27 12.98
N ARG A 265 -1.90 -9.30 12.16
CA ARG A 265 -0.89 -9.93 11.27
C ARG A 265 -0.25 -8.97 10.27
N VAL A 266 -0.94 -7.90 9.90
CA VAL A 266 -0.41 -6.87 9.00
C VAL A 266 0.87 -6.22 9.54
N ARG A 267 1.07 -6.19 10.86
CA ARG A 267 2.30 -5.68 11.50
C ARG A 267 3.52 -6.55 11.16
N GLU A 268 3.33 -7.85 11.09
CA GLU A 268 4.37 -8.81 10.69
C GLU A 268 4.69 -8.68 9.19
N SER A 269 3.67 -8.33 8.41
CA SER A 269 3.77 -8.14 6.96
C SER A 269 4.16 -6.71 6.54
N ARG A 270 4.57 -5.84 7.45
CA ARG A 270 4.91 -4.43 7.14
C ARG A 270 5.98 -4.28 6.06
N ILE A 271 6.97 -5.18 6.03
CA ILE A 271 8.00 -5.20 4.98
C ILE A 271 7.38 -5.42 3.61
N LYS A 272 6.40 -6.34 3.50
CA LYS A 272 5.70 -6.60 2.25
C LYS A 272 4.93 -5.38 1.73
N LEU A 273 4.45 -4.50 2.63
CA LEU A 273 3.81 -3.24 2.25
C LEU A 273 4.83 -2.26 1.66
N VAL A 274 6.03 -2.18 2.24
CA VAL A 274 7.14 -1.38 1.71
C VAL A 274 7.60 -1.93 0.36
N ASP A 275 7.77 -3.25 0.25
CA ASP A 275 8.15 -3.92 -0.99
C ASP A 275 7.09 -3.72 -2.09
N LEU A 276 5.81 -3.78 -1.73
CA LEU A 276 4.71 -3.48 -2.63
C LEU A 276 4.85 -2.06 -3.21
N TYR A 277 5.00 -1.06 -2.34
CA TYR A 277 5.15 0.33 -2.74
C TYR A 277 6.36 0.51 -3.66
N THR A 278 7.54 0.04 -3.26
CA THR A 278 8.78 0.18 -4.01
C THR A 278 8.74 -0.54 -5.36
N SER A 279 8.10 -1.73 -5.42
CA SER A 279 7.93 -2.48 -6.66
C SER A 279 7.04 -1.76 -7.67
N VAL A 280 5.98 -1.11 -7.19
CA VAL A 280 5.03 -0.36 -8.03
C VAL A 280 5.66 0.97 -8.48
N ARG A 281 6.38 1.64 -7.60
CA ARG A 281 7.14 2.87 -7.87
C ARG A 281 8.12 2.71 -9.05
N ARG A 282 8.79 1.56 -9.14
CA ARG A 282 9.78 1.26 -10.19
C ARG A 282 9.18 1.00 -11.57
N LYS A 283 7.87 0.76 -11.68
CA LYS A 283 7.19 0.44 -12.95
C LYS A 283 6.83 1.67 -13.79
N LEU A 284 7.19 2.86 -13.38
CA LEU A 284 7.00 4.04 -14.22
C LEU A 284 7.81 3.89 -15.52
N PRO A 285 7.19 4.11 -16.70
CA PRO A 285 7.95 4.23 -17.93
C PRO A 285 8.93 5.39 -17.75
N THR A 286 10.20 5.15 -18.02
CA THR A 286 11.19 6.19 -18.18
C THR A 286 10.70 7.10 -19.29
N THR A 287 10.12 8.24 -18.94
CA THR A 287 9.94 9.34 -19.90
C THR A 287 11.33 9.72 -20.40
N ARG A 288 11.58 9.40 -21.67
CA ARG A 288 12.72 9.90 -22.42
C ARG A 288 12.66 11.42 -22.51
#